data_f87e2d8c6894e4083673d612e80a910e
#
_entry.id   f87e2d8c6894e4083673d612e80a910e
#
_cell.length_a   1.000
_cell.length_b   1.000
_cell.length_c   1.000
_cell.angle_alpha   90.00
_cell.angle_beta   90.00
_cell.angle_gamma   90.00
#
_symmetry.space_group_name_H-M   'P 1'
#
loop_
_entity.id
_entity.type
_entity.pdbx_description
1 polymer ?
#
loop_
_entity_poly.entity_id
_entity_poly.type
_entity_poly.pdbx_seq_one_letter_code
_entity_poly.pdbx_strand_id
1 'polypeptide(L)'
;MPHAPPLGALLRHYAAGSALACDPVDQGLLNRGYRLRTTRGRYFLKHHFDPETAAPEAIARQHRATQRLAALGVPVAPPFPAHDGRTVAVVGGHTYALHPWIEGRHRHGAQLTAEQCGRLGALLGVVHASLERVMPLQGRERGRQRGRQWVRQWTEKGAREGGGARTGESAPHTEPRTPLPARHAETAEPVSPGANPADAGADPATTFALIDDLLARVRRHRPADSFDELARHRLLERRALLEQHVGRRPPHSGPVGWVHGDFHPFNLLYRGDAPAAIVDWDRLGVKPRAEEAVRAAAIFFVRPAGTLDLPKTRAYARAYRRTAGATPSELAAAVHRVWWERLNDFWMLRWHYERGDTRADPQFPAASALVVWWTREYDAVCDAFAG
;
A
#
# COMPACT_ATOMS: atom_id res chain seq x y z
N MET A 1 10.10 -28.42 13.79
CA MET A 1 8.73 -28.91 13.96
C MET A 1 7.81 -27.70 13.85
N PRO A 2 6.75 -27.68 13.04
CA PRO A 2 5.78 -26.61 13.09
C PRO A 2 5.14 -26.58 14.48
N HIS A 3 5.24 -25.46 15.17
CA HIS A 3 4.70 -25.27 16.50
C HIS A 3 3.18 -25.33 16.42
N ALA A 4 2.56 -26.36 16.96
CA ALA A 4 1.10 -26.44 17.04
C ALA A 4 0.58 -25.34 17.98
N PRO A 5 -0.48 -24.60 17.61
CA PRO A 5 -1.00 -23.54 18.47
C PRO A 5 -1.53 -24.13 19.80
N PRO A 6 -1.37 -23.42 20.93
CA PRO A 6 -1.82 -23.89 22.25
C PRO A 6 -3.34 -23.74 22.40
N LEU A 7 -4.11 -24.55 21.65
CA LEU A 7 -5.56 -24.42 21.48
C LEU A 7 -6.33 -24.35 22.80
N GLY A 8 -5.96 -25.17 23.80
CA GLY A 8 -6.67 -25.16 25.08
C GLY A 8 -6.65 -23.81 25.79
N ALA A 9 -5.49 -23.13 25.79
CA ALA A 9 -5.35 -21.79 26.38
C ALA A 9 -6.08 -20.73 25.53
N LEU A 10 -5.89 -20.76 24.21
CA LEU A 10 -6.50 -19.80 23.28
C LEU A 10 -8.03 -19.87 23.29
N LEU A 11 -8.61 -21.08 23.27
CA LEU A 11 -10.07 -21.25 23.26
C LEU A 11 -10.73 -20.82 24.57
N ARG A 12 -10.05 -21.01 25.71
CA ARG A 12 -10.52 -20.44 27.00
C ARG A 12 -10.45 -18.92 26.96
N HIS A 13 -9.36 -18.35 26.43
CA HIS A 13 -9.18 -16.90 26.35
C HIS A 13 -10.29 -16.20 25.53
N TYR A 14 -10.63 -16.79 24.37
CA TYR A 14 -11.67 -16.22 23.46
C TYR A 14 -13.09 -16.76 23.71
N ALA A 15 -13.33 -17.58 24.71
CA ALA A 15 -14.62 -18.26 24.91
C ALA A 15 -15.16 -18.99 23.66
N ALA A 16 -14.28 -19.51 22.85
CA ALA A 16 -14.63 -20.08 21.53
C ALA A 16 -15.07 -21.56 21.59
N GLY A 17 -15.28 -22.14 22.77
CA GLY A 17 -15.70 -23.53 22.94
C GLY A 17 -14.52 -24.52 22.90
N SER A 18 -14.81 -25.80 22.61
CA SER A 18 -13.79 -26.86 22.51
C SER A 18 -13.39 -27.10 21.06
N ALA A 19 -12.10 -27.36 20.83
CA ALA A 19 -11.58 -27.64 19.49
C ALA A 19 -12.14 -28.97 18.94
N LEU A 20 -12.61 -28.95 17.72
CA LEU A 20 -13.01 -30.13 16.94
C LEU A 20 -12.01 -30.44 15.82
N ALA A 21 -11.42 -29.40 15.19
CA ALA A 21 -10.37 -29.53 14.19
C ALA A 21 -9.57 -28.22 14.09
N CYS A 22 -8.28 -28.35 13.75
CA CYS A 22 -7.39 -27.20 13.51
C CYS A 22 -6.45 -27.54 12.34
N ASP A 23 -6.79 -27.03 11.17
CA ASP A 23 -6.09 -27.31 9.92
C ASP A 23 -5.25 -26.10 9.52
N PRO A 24 -3.96 -26.24 9.14
CA PRO A 24 -3.17 -25.14 8.64
C PRO A 24 -3.78 -24.57 7.34
N VAL A 25 -3.60 -23.27 7.12
CA VAL A 25 -3.96 -22.57 5.88
C VAL A 25 -2.66 -22.11 5.24
N ASP A 26 -2.29 -22.73 4.12
CA ASP A 26 -0.97 -22.56 3.48
C ASP A 26 -0.82 -21.29 2.63
N GLN A 27 -1.74 -20.34 2.73
CA GLN A 27 -1.81 -19.17 1.85
C GLN A 27 -1.06 -17.92 2.38
N GLY A 28 -0.45 -17.97 3.57
CA GLY A 28 0.27 -16.84 4.15
C GLY A 28 1.78 -16.95 3.96
N LEU A 29 2.43 -15.85 3.48
CA LEU A 29 3.90 -15.84 3.33
C LEU A 29 4.63 -15.49 4.63
N LEU A 30 4.06 -14.62 5.49
CA LEU A 30 4.73 -14.08 6.68
C LEU A 30 4.19 -14.61 8.00
N ASN A 31 2.89 -14.86 8.09
CA ASN A 31 2.23 -15.34 9.30
C ASN A 31 1.59 -16.70 9.07
N ARG A 32 1.27 -17.43 10.14
CA ARG A 32 0.61 -18.73 10.05
C ARG A 32 -0.88 -18.58 10.31
N GLY A 33 -1.69 -19.13 9.40
CA GLY A 33 -3.15 -19.22 9.54
C GLY A 33 -3.59 -20.64 9.85
N TYR A 34 -4.68 -20.76 10.61
CA TYR A 34 -5.32 -22.06 10.86
C TYR A 34 -6.83 -21.92 10.72
N ARG A 35 -7.44 -22.85 9.99
CA ARG A 35 -8.88 -23.03 10.01
C ARG A 35 -9.26 -23.82 11.26
N LEU A 36 -9.92 -23.15 12.20
CA LEU A 36 -10.30 -23.73 13.48
C LEU A 36 -11.81 -24.00 13.50
N ARG A 37 -12.20 -25.25 13.72
CA ARG A 37 -13.58 -25.64 14.04
C ARG A 37 -13.70 -25.95 15.53
N THR A 38 -14.72 -25.41 16.14
CA THR A 38 -15.02 -25.63 17.56
C THR A 38 -16.48 -25.98 17.75
N THR A 39 -16.86 -26.30 18.98
CA THR A 39 -18.27 -26.50 19.37
C THR A 39 -19.12 -25.24 19.25
N ARG A 40 -18.51 -24.05 19.09
CA ARG A 40 -19.21 -22.74 18.98
C ARG A 40 -19.17 -22.12 17.59
N GLY A 41 -18.35 -22.67 16.66
CA GLY A 41 -18.31 -22.15 15.31
C GLY A 41 -17.03 -22.44 14.55
N ARG A 42 -16.86 -21.69 13.45
CA ARG A 42 -15.69 -21.75 12.59
C ARG A 42 -14.94 -20.44 12.65
N TYR A 43 -13.64 -20.52 12.78
CA TYR A 43 -12.75 -19.38 13.01
C TYR A 43 -11.52 -19.47 12.13
N PHE A 44 -10.89 -18.32 11.90
CA PHE A 44 -9.52 -18.21 11.42
C PHE A 44 -8.63 -17.81 12.59
N LEU A 45 -7.74 -18.69 13.01
CA LEU A 45 -6.74 -18.41 14.03
C LEU A 45 -5.47 -17.94 13.35
N LYS A 46 -5.07 -16.71 13.59
CA LYS A 46 -3.82 -16.12 13.08
C LYS A 46 -2.75 -16.16 14.16
N HIS A 47 -1.59 -16.72 13.82
CA HIS A 47 -0.38 -16.71 14.61
C HIS A 47 0.59 -15.71 14.00
N HIS A 48 0.83 -14.61 14.70
CA HIS A 48 1.78 -13.57 14.33
C HIS A 48 3.15 -13.95 14.86
N PHE A 49 4.09 -14.28 13.98
CA PHE A 49 5.45 -14.64 14.38
C PHE A 49 6.51 -13.82 13.65
N ASP A 50 6.16 -13.05 12.63
CA ASP A 50 7.08 -12.13 11.98
C ASP A 50 7.44 -10.99 12.94
N PRO A 51 8.73 -10.85 13.31
CA PRO A 51 9.17 -9.85 14.31
C PRO A 51 8.77 -8.40 13.95
N GLU A 52 8.67 -8.09 12.67
CA GLU A 52 8.33 -6.74 12.20
C GLU A 52 6.85 -6.39 12.43
N THR A 53 5.97 -7.39 12.45
CA THR A 53 4.52 -7.21 12.52
C THR A 53 3.89 -7.80 13.79
N ALA A 54 4.62 -8.56 14.59
CA ALA A 54 4.10 -9.29 15.76
C ALA A 54 3.94 -8.46 17.04
N ALA A 55 4.27 -7.15 17.02
CA ALA A 55 4.11 -6.28 18.20
C ALA A 55 2.62 -6.15 18.58
N PRO A 56 2.21 -6.53 19.83
CA PRO A 56 0.80 -6.57 20.23
C PRO A 56 0.07 -5.25 20.05
N GLU A 57 0.73 -4.11 20.28
CA GLU A 57 0.15 -2.77 20.12
C GLU A 57 -0.11 -2.43 18.64
N ALA A 58 0.77 -2.85 17.74
CA ALA A 58 0.60 -2.67 16.31
C ALA A 58 -0.59 -3.48 15.81
N ILE A 59 -0.68 -4.76 16.22
CA ILE A 59 -1.80 -5.65 15.91
C ILE A 59 -3.11 -5.08 16.48
N ALA A 60 -3.12 -4.64 17.74
CA ALA A 60 -4.30 -4.04 18.35
C ALA A 60 -4.77 -2.76 17.63
N ARG A 61 -3.85 -1.98 17.06
CA ARG A 61 -4.20 -0.81 16.21
C ARG A 61 -4.86 -1.25 14.91
N GLN A 62 -4.33 -2.27 14.23
CA GLN A 62 -4.91 -2.86 13.02
C GLN A 62 -6.32 -3.42 13.31
N HIS A 63 -6.49 -4.10 14.43
CA HIS A 63 -7.77 -4.64 14.89
C HIS A 63 -8.81 -3.54 15.14
N ARG A 64 -8.44 -2.46 15.81
CA ARG A 64 -9.33 -1.30 15.98
C ARG A 64 -9.74 -0.67 14.64
N ALA A 65 -8.82 -0.60 13.68
CA ALA A 65 -9.15 -0.10 12.34
C ALA A 65 -10.17 -1.00 11.65
N THR A 66 -9.96 -2.32 11.63
CA THR A 66 -10.88 -3.26 11.00
C THR A 66 -12.25 -3.30 11.68
N GLN A 67 -12.34 -3.21 13.01
CA GLN A 67 -13.59 -3.10 13.74
C GLN A 67 -14.37 -1.83 13.34
N ARG A 68 -13.69 -0.69 13.24
CA ARG A 68 -14.31 0.57 12.81
C ARG A 68 -14.74 0.54 11.34
N LEU A 69 -13.94 -0.09 10.46
CA LEU A 69 -14.32 -0.29 9.07
C LEU A 69 -15.55 -1.17 8.93
N ALA A 70 -15.63 -2.26 9.72
CA ALA A 70 -16.82 -3.12 9.77
C ALA A 70 -18.08 -2.33 10.19
N ALA A 71 -17.97 -1.45 11.20
CA ALA A 71 -19.06 -0.59 11.64
C ALA A 71 -19.52 0.41 10.56
N LEU A 72 -18.68 0.73 9.58
CA LEU A 72 -19.03 1.53 8.40
C LEU A 72 -19.54 0.69 7.21
N GLY A 73 -19.72 -0.63 7.38
CA GLY A 73 -20.18 -1.53 6.33
C GLY A 73 -19.09 -1.94 5.30
N VAL A 74 -17.82 -1.65 5.56
CA VAL A 74 -16.73 -2.14 4.72
C VAL A 74 -16.58 -3.66 4.94
N PRO A 75 -16.48 -4.47 3.87
CA PRO A 75 -16.36 -5.92 4.01
C PRO A 75 -14.96 -6.28 4.54
N VAL A 76 -14.87 -6.52 5.83
CA VAL A 76 -13.66 -6.92 6.56
C VAL A 76 -13.98 -8.07 7.51
N ALA A 77 -12.95 -8.74 8.03
CA ALA A 77 -13.08 -9.80 9.04
C ALA A 77 -12.48 -9.33 10.38
N PRO A 78 -13.21 -8.51 11.18
CA PRO A 78 -12.69 -8.00 12.45
C PRO A 78 -12.46 -9.16 13.44
N PRO A 79 -11.43 -9.07 14.29
CA PRO A 79 -11.14 -10.11 15.26
C PRO A 79 -12.16 -10.16 16.37
N PHE A 80 -12.34 -11.33 16.97
CA PHE A 80 -13.13 -11.52 18.16
C PHE A 80 -12.39 -10.95 19.39
N PRO A 81 -13.07 -10.26 20.29
CA PRO A 81 -12.52 -9.91 21.59
C PRO A 81 -12.44 -11.15 22.49
N ALA A 82 -11.43 -11.17 23.34
CA ALA A 82 -11.32 -12.11 24.45
C ALA A 82 -12.20 -11.66 25.64
N HIS A 83 -12.22 -12.44 26.71
CA HIS A 83 -12.98 -12.11 27.94
C HIS A 83 -12.58 -10.78 28.57
N ASP A 84 -11.33 -10.36 28.42
CA ASP A 84 -10.79 -9.09 28.90
C ASP A 84 -10.99 -7.92 27.92
N GLY A 85 -11.72 -8.15 26.83
CA GLY A 85 -11.96 -7.19 25.76
C GLY A 85 -10.80 -7.00 24.78
N ARG A 86 -9.65 -7.61 25.00
CA ARG A 86 -8.51 -7.56 24.09
C ARG A 86 -8.74 -8.47 22.88
N THR A 87 -8.25 -8.07 21.74
CA THR A 87 -8.34 -8.87 20.52
C THR A 87 -7.06 -9.65 20.20
N VAL A 88 -6.03 -9.45 21.01
CA VAL A 88 -4.71 -10.06 20.88
C VAL A 88 -4.44 -10.91 22.11
N ALA A 89 -4.12 -12.19 21.91
CA ALA A 89 -3.71 -13.11 22.96
C ALA A 89 -2.20 -13.39 22.85
N VAL A 90 -1.50 -13.30 23.98
CA VAL A 90 -0.09 -13.73 24.06
C VAL A 90 -0.04 -15.02 24.90
N VAL A 91 0.32 -16.13 24.26
CA VAL A 91 0.37 -17.45 24.90
C VAL A 91 1.70 -18.11 24.58
N GLY A 92 2.46 -18.49 25.61
CA GLY A 92 3.77 -19.11 25.43
C GLY A 92 4.79 -18.23 24.69
N GLY A 93 4.70 -16.90 24.83
CA GLY A 93 5.57 -15.96 24.15
C GLY A 93 5.19 -15.69 22.68
N HIS A 94 4.10 -16.28 22.20
CA HIS A 94 3.59 -16.10 20.82
C HIS A 94 2.31 -15.30 20.80
N THR A 95 2.13 -14.50 19.75
CA THR A 95 0.99 -13.60 19.58
C THR A 95 -0.05 -14.21 18.64
N TYR A 96 -1.31 -14.23 19.08
CA TYR A 96 -2.43 -14.82 18.35
C TYR A 96 -3.61 -13.86 18.26
N ALA A 97 -4.41 -14.02 17.19
CA ALA A 97 -5.70 -13.38 17.02
C ALA A 97 -6.73 -14.36 16.46
N LEU A 98 -7.97 -14.25 16.91
CA LEU A 98 -9.09 -15.07 16.45
C LEU A 98 -10.04 -14.23 15.60
N HIS A 99 -10.26 -14.63 14.36
CA HIS A 99 -11.14 -13.95 13.40
C HIS A 99 -12.31 -14.86 13.00
N PRO A 100 -13.43 -14.31 12.49
CA PRO A 100 -14.46 -15.12 11.86
C PRO A 100 -13.88 -15.86 10.65
N TRP A 101 -14.29 -17.10 10.45
CA TRP A 101 -14.04 -17.79 9.21
C TRP A 101 -14.97 -17.23 8.13
N ILE A 102 -14.39 -16.65 7.08
CA ILE A 102 -15.15 -16.09 5.96
C ILE A 102 -15.21 -17.12 4.83
N GLU A 103 -16.42 -17.56 4.49
CA GLU A 103 -16.60 -18.37 3.30
C GLU A 103 -16.43 -17.51 2.05
N GLY A 104 -15.53 -17.92 1.17
CA GLY A 104 -15.24 -17.19 -0.05
C GLY A 104 -14.13 -17.83 -0.85
N ARG A 105 -13.88 -17.25 -2.02
CA ARG A 105 -12.77 -17.65 -2.90
C ARG A 105 -11.96 -16.43 -3.28
N HIS A 106 -10.66 -16.59 -3.43
CA HIS A 106 -9.82 -15.59 -4.08
C HIS A 106 -10.12 -15.57 -5.58
N ARG A 107 -10.10 -14.39 -6.17
CA ARG A 107 -10.26 -14.20 -7.62
C ARG A 107 -9.12 -13.34 -8.15
N HIS A 108 -8.46 -13.86 -9.17
CA HIS A 108 -7.47 -13.09 -9.92
C HIS A 108 -8.15 -12.18 -10.95
N GLY A 109 -7.47 -11.12 -11.37
CA GLY A 109 -8.03 -10.17 -12.32
C GLY A 109 -8.49 -10.77 -13.66
N ALA A 110 -7.88 -11.89 -14.09
CA ALA A 110 -8.34 -12.62 -15.28
C ALA A 110 -9.79 -13.13 -15.14
N GLN A 111 -10.23 -13.44 -13.91
CA GLN A 111 -11.56 -13.97 -13.58
C GLN A 111 -12.61 -12.86 -13.35
N LEU A 112 -12.21 -11.60 -13.40
CA LEU A 112 -13.08 -10.44 -13.19
C LEU A 112 -13.47 -9.81 -14.52
N THR A 113 -14.75 -9.44 -14.69
CA THR A 113 -15.19 -8.57 -15.78
C THR A 113 -14.71 -7.12 -15.57
N ALA A 114 -14.78 -6.29 -16.61
CA ALA A 114 -14.43 -4.87 -16.47
C ALA A 114 -15.32 -4.14 -15.43
N GLU A 115 -16.60 -4.51 -15.34
CA GLU A 115 -17.52 -3.97 -14.34
C GLU A 115 -17.08 -4.39 -12.92
N GLN A 116 -16.72 -5.66 -12.72
CA GLN A 116 -16.22 -6.15 -11.43
C GLN A 116 -14.89 -5.47 -11.04
N CYS A 117 -14.02 -5.18 -12.02
CA CYS A 117 -12.81 -4.38 -11.81
C CYS A 117 -13.15 -2.94 -11.39
N GLY A 118 -14.19 -2.34 -11.97
CA GLY A 118 -14.70 -1.05 -11.51
C GLY A 118 -15.18 -1.11 -10.05
N ARG A 119 -15.95 -2.16 -9.68
CA ARG A 119 -16.37 -2.35 -8.28
C ARG A 119 -15.19 -2.54 -7.33
N LEU A 120 -14.13 -3.23 -7.77
CA LEU A 120 -12.91 -3.39 -7.00
C LEU A 120 -12.21 -2.03 -6.76
N GLY A 121 -12.11 -1.19 -7.78
CA GLY A 121 -11.55 0.16 -7.64
C GLY A 121 -12.38 1.04 -6.71
N ALA A 122 -13.71 0.99 -6.84
CA ALA A 122 -14.62 1.69 -5.92
C ALA A 122 -14.44 1.20 -4.47
N LEU A 123 -14.32 -0.10 -4.25
CA LEU A 123 -14.10 -0.67 -2.92
C LEU A 123 -12.81 -0.13 -2.28
N LEU A 124 -11.69 -0.13 -3.00
CA LEU A 124 -10.44 0.43 -2.46
C LEU A 124 -10.56 1.92 -2.16
N GLY A 125 -11.25 2.68 -3.02
CA GLY A 125 -11.53 4.10 -2.75
C GLY A 125 -12.36 4.31 -1.48
N VAL A 126 -13.39 3.48 -1.26
CA VAL A 126 -14.20 3.48 -0.03
C VAL A 126 -13.34 3.13 1.18
N VAL A 127 -12.45 2.13 1.06
CA VAL A 127 -11.51 1.76 2.14
C VAL A 127 -10.64 2.95 2.54
N HIS A 128 -10.01 3.62 1.58
CA HIS A 128 -9.16 4.78 1.85
C HIS A 128 -9.93 5.95 2.49
N ALA A 129 -11.11 6.27 1.98
CA ALA A 129 -11.96 7.31 2.54
C ALA A 129 -12.44 6.95 3.96
N SER A 130 -12.80 5.69 4.19
CA SER A 130 -13.23 5.20 5.50
C SER A 130 -12.08 5.20 6.51
N LEU A 131 -10.88 4.78 6.11
CA LEU A 131 -9.68 4.83 6.96
C LEU A 131 -9.35 6.27 7.37
N GLU A 132 -9.42 7.24 6.48
CA GLU A 132 -9.21 8.66 6.81
C GLU A 132 -10.22 9.16 7.84
N ARG A 133 -11.48 8.68 7.77
CA ARG A 133 -12.54 9.03 8.71
C ARG A 133 -12.31 8.42 10.09
N VAL A 134 -11.95 7.13 10.16
CA VAL A 134 -11.85 6.39 11.43
C VAL A 134 -10.48 6.49 12.10
N MET A 135 -9.46 6.89 11.34
CA MET A 135 -8.07 7.05 11.79
C MET A 135 -7.49 8.37 11.26
N PRO A 136 -7.99 9.54 11.72
CA PRO A 136 -7.46 10.83 11.24
C PRO A 136 -5.97 10.96 11.57
N LEU A 137 -5.19 11.43 10.61
CA LEU A 137 -3.76 11.70 10.83
C LEU A 137 -3.61 12.90 11.77
N GLN A 138 -2.92 12.72 12.89
CA GLN A 138 -2.59 13.79 13.82
C GLN A 138 -1.74 14.85 13.10
N GLY A 139 -2.27 16.04 12.93
CA GLY A 139 -1.60 17.15 12.21
C GLY A 139 -2.48 17.80 11.16
N ARG A 140 -3.37 17.06 10.46
CA ARG A 140 -4.38 17.66 9.57
C ARG A 140 -5.47 18.40 10.36
N GLU A 141 -5.80 17.97 11.58
CA GLU A 141 -6.72 18.73 12.47
C GLU A 141 -6.12 20.04 12.93
N ARG A 142 -4.83 20.08 13.28
CA ARG A 142 -4.14 21.35 13.66
C ARG A 142 -4.07 22.34 12.48
N GLY A 143 -3.89 21.86 11.25
CA GLY A 143 -3.93 22.72 10.06
C GLY A 143 -5.34 23.24 9.75
N ARG A 144 -6.38 22.40 9.89
CA ARG A 144 -7.78 22.80 9.73
C ARG A 144 -8.25 23.73 10.84
N GLN A 145 -7.85 23.52 12.09
CA GLN A 145 -8.16 24.41 13.21
C GLN A 145 -7.42 25.74 13.09
N ARG A 146 -6.12 25.73 12.72
CA ARG A 146 -5.37 26.97 12.43
C ARG A 146 -5.96 27.74 11.25
N GLY A 147 -6.33 27.05 10.17
CA GLY A 147 -6.97 27.69 9.02
C GLY A 147 -8.33 28.32 9.37
N ARG A 148 -9.19 27.62 10.18
CA ARG A 148 -10.47 28.16 10.67
C ARG A 148 -10.27 29.33 11.64
N GLN A 149 -9.25 29.27 12.48
CA GLN A 149 -8.91 30.33 13.42
C GLN A 149 -8.34 31.56 12.68
N TRP A 150 -7.54 31.35 11.63
CA TRP A 150 -7.01 32.41 10.77
C TRP A 150 -8.12 33.10 9.96
N VAL A 151 -9.05 32.35 9.38
CA VAL A 151 -10.23 32.87 8.68
C VAL A 151 -11.14 33.64 9.64
N ARG A 152 -11.37 33.17 10.88
CA ARG A 152 -12.12 33.93 11.88
C ARG A 152 -11.43 35.24 12.26
N GLN A 153 -10.14 35.21 12.54
CA GLN A 153 -9.37 36.42 12.87
C GLN A 153 -9.38 37.43 11.70
N TRP A 154 -9.33 36.92 10.46
CA TRP A 154 -9.36 37.78 9.26
C TRP A 154 -10.75 38.43 9.05
N THR A 155 -11.82 37.68 9.25
CA THR A 155 -13.19 38.23 9.18
C THR A 155 -13.51 39.18 10.32
N GLU A 156 -13.03 38.93 11.53
CA GLU A 156 -13.20 39.82 12.69
C GLU A 156 -12.36 41.11 12.56
N LYS A 157 -11.18 41.03 11.94
CA LYS A 157 -10.34 42.20 11.66
C LYS A 157 -10.90 43.08 10.55
N GLY A 158 -11.42 42.47 9.47
CA GLY A 158 -12.12 43.16 8.40
C GLY A 158 -13.40 43.86 8.85
N ALA A 159 -14.11 43.29 9.84
CA ALA A 159 -15.31 43.91 10.43
C ALA A 159 -15.01 45.09 11.38
N ARG A 160 -13.79 45.18 11.93
CA ARG A 160 -13.34 46.31 12.78
C ARG A 160 -12.74 47.46 12.00
N GLU A 161 -12.22 47.21 10.79
CA GLU A 161 -11.58 48.25 9.94
C GLU A 161 -12.55 48.85 8.91
N GLY A 162 -13.80 48.32 8.79
CA GLY A 162 -14.84 48.84 7.91
C GLY A 162 -15.72 49.96 8.43
N GLY A 163 -15.41 50.56 9.59
CA GLY A 163 -16.17 51.61 10.26
C GLY A 163 -15.44 52.94 10.39
N GLY A 164 -15.10 53.60 9.28
CA GLY A 164 -14.50 54.94 9.34
C GLY A 164 -14.34 55.52 7.94
N ALA A 165 -15.34 56.29 7.54
CA ALA A 165 -15.28 57.06 6.30
C ALA A 165 -14.51 58.38 6.52
N ARG A 166 -13.71 58.77 5.57
CA ARG A 166 -13.70 60.08 4.86
C ARG A 166 -12.34 60.57 4.45
N THR A 167 -12.27 60.88 3.16
CA THR A 167 -11.75 62.08 2.47
C THR A 167 -10.23 62.34 2.40
N GLY A 168 -9.74 62.36 1.19
CA GLY A 168 -9.01 63.57 0.71
C GLY A 168 -7.57 63.34 0.25
N GLU A 169 -7.39 63.48 -1.08
CA GLU A 169 -6.32 64.21 -1.76
C GLU A 169 -4.99 63.55 -2.10
N SER A 170 -4.82 63.41 -3.44
CA SER A 170 -3.67 63.81 -4.27
C SER A 170 -2.29 63.18 -4.15
N ALA A 171 -1.92 62.53 -5.25
CA ALA A 171 -0.55 62.18 -5.67
C ALA A 171 0.36 63.39 -5.89
N PRO A 172 1.70 63.27 -6.04
CA PRO A 172 2.26 62.78 -7.31
C PRO A 172 3.59 61.97 -7.22
N HIS A 173 3.80 61.19 -8.29
CA HIS A 173 5.01 60.78 -9.02
C HIS A 173 6.42 61.01 -8.39
N THR A 174 7.25 59.95 -8.41
CA THR A 174 8.52 59.88 -9.15
C THR A 174 9.20 58.49 -9.02
N GLU A 175 9.43 57.86 -10.16
CA GLU A 175 10.56 56.92 -10.40
C GLU A 175 11.81 57.71 -10.78
N PRO A 176 13.02 57.16 -11.03
CA PRO A 176 13.55 55.82 -11.02
C PRO A 176 14.98 55.68 -10.44
N ARG A 177 15.55 54.50 -10.35
CA ARG A 177 16.86 54.06 -10.85
C ARG A 177 17.47 52.87 -10.15
N THR A 178 17.68 51.82 -10.99
CA THR A 178 18.63 50.70 -10.78
C THR A 178 20.09 51.18 -10.74
N PRO A 179 21.07 50.45 -10.14
CA PRO A 179 21.72 49.34 -10.82
C PRO A 179 22.16 48.15 -9.96
N LEU A 180 22.31 47.02 -10.63
CA LEU A 180 23.06 45.81 -10.22
C LEU A 180 24.57 46.10 -10.02
N PRO A 181 25.33 45.25 -9.27
CA PRO A 181 25.82 44.02 -9.84
C PRO A 181 25.90 42.79 -8.92
N ALA A 182 26.05 41.67 -9.60
CA ALA A 182 26.23 40.31 -9.18
C ALA A 182 27.25 40.05 -8.06
N ARG A 183 26.92 39.06 -7.20
CA ARG A 183 27.87 38.04 -6.72
C ARG A 183 27.09 36.75 -6.41
N HIS A 184 27.58 35.67 -6.97
CA HIS A 184 27.17 34.31 -6.69
C HIS A 184 27.32 34.00 -5.20
N ALA A 185 26.22 33.61 -4.56
CA ALA A 185 26.21 32.81 -3.35
C ALA A 185 25.19 31.71 -3.59
N GLU A 186 25.66 30.49 -3.65
CA GLU A 186 24.83 29.29 -3.56
C GLU A 186 24.02 29.38 -2.27
N THR A 187 22.77 29.80 -2.38
CA THR A 187 21.81 29.63 -1.31
C THR A 187 21.21 28.25 -1.48
N ALA A 188 21.70 27.28 -0.70
CA ALA A 188 20.99 26.04 -0.43
C ALA A 188 19.58 26.41 0.01
N GLU A 189 18.57 25.97 -0.76
CA GLU A 189 17.17 26.10 -0.35
C GLU A 189 16.99 25.41 1.01
N PRO A 190 16.24 26.00 1.95
CA PRO A 190 16.00 25.36 3.24
C PRO A 190 15.18 24.08 3.00
N VAL A 191 15.80 22.94 3.23
CA VAL A 191 15.14 21.64 3.31
C VAL A 191 14.04 21.75 4.36
N SER A 192 12.79 21.63 3.94
CA SER A 192 11.65 21.59 4.84
C SER A 192 11.86 20.47 5.88
N PRO A 193 11.80 20.76 7.20
CA PRO A 193 11.97 19.75 8.22
C PRO A 193 10.79 18.78 8.17
N GLY A 194 11.00 17.54 7.71
CA GLY A 194 10.00 16.49 7.72
C GLY A 194 10.00 15.49 6.56
N ALA A 195 10.84 15.63 5.55
CA ALA A 195 10.97 14.60 4.51
C ALA A 195 11.81 13.44 5.08
N ASN A 196 11.16 12.31 5.32
CA ASN A 196 11.85 11.08 5.69
C ASN A 196 12.66 10.60 4.44
N PRO A 197 13.97 10.29 4.57
CA PRO A 197 14.75 9.73 3.46
C PRO A 197 14.12 8.51 2.79
N ALA A 198 13.27 7.77 3.52
CA ALA A 198 12.48 6.65 3.00
C ALA A 198 11.40 7.06 1.97
N ASP A 199 11.07 8.34 1.85
CA ASP A 199 10.07 8.84 0.89
C ASP A 199 10.64 9.13 -0.51
N ALA A 200 11.96 9.18 -0.65
CA ALA A 200 12.61 9.29 -1.94
C ALA A 200 12.50 7.96 -2.70
N GLY A 201 12.29 8.01 -4.02
CA GLY A 201 12.34 6.81 -4.87
C GLY A 201 13.68 6.07 -4.72
N ALA A 202 13.66 4.74 -4.91
CA ALA A 202 14.85 3.89 -4.76
C ALA A 202 16.08 4.49 -5.47
N ASP A 203 17.24 4.35 -4.83
CA ASP A 203 18.48 4.86 -5.38
C ASP A 203 19.06 3.89 -6.41
N PRO A 204 19.34 4.34 -7.66
CA PRO A 204 19.88 3.50 -8.70
C PRO A 204 21.23 2.83 -8.35
N ALA A 205 22.13 3.53 -7.65
CA ALA A 205 23.43 2.98 -7.28
C ALA A 205 23.26 1.76 -6.35
N THR A 206 22.39 1.85 -5.37
CA THR A 206 22.03 0.72 -4.48
C THR A 206 21.42 -0.42 -5.27
N THR A 207 20.58 -0.10 -6.27
CA THR A 207 19.94 -1.12 -7.11
C THR A 207 20.95 -1.83 -8.03
N PHE A 208 21.91 -1.12 -8.60
CA PHE A 208 22.98 -1.74 -9.40
C PHE A 208 23.81 -2.72 -8.56
N ALA A 209 24.20 -2.33 -7.33
CA ALA A 209 24.91 -3.21 -6.42
C ALA A 209 24.10 -4.48 -6.08
N LEU A 210 22.79 -4.34 -5.86
CA LEU A 210 21.89 -5.48 -5.63
C LEU A 210 21.79 -6.39 -6.87
N ILE A 211 21.72 -5.84 -8.08
CA ILE A 211 21.71 -6.62 -9.32
C ILE A 211 23.01 -7.42 -9.45
N ASP A 212 24.17 -6.81 -9.17
CA ASP A 212 25.46 -7.48 -9.23
C ASP A 212 25.57 -8.64 -8.21
N ASP A 213 25.08 -8.44 -6.98
CA ASP A 213 25.01 -9.52 -5.97
C ASP A 213 24.07 -10.65 -6.41
N LEU A 214 22.87 -10.33 -6.89
CA LEU A 214 21.93 -11.33 -7.37
C LEU A 214 22.49 -12.11 -8.59
N LEU A 215 23.15 -11.45 -9.54
CA LEU A 215 23.83 -12.12 -10.66
C LEU A 215 24.94 -13.06 -10.18
N ALA A 216 25.67 -12.67 -9.11
CA ALA A 216 26.67 -13.54 -8.52
C ALA A 216 26.05 -14.76 -7.82
N ARG A 217 24.87 -14.62 -7.19
CA ARG A 217 24.12 -15.73 -6.58
C ARG A 217 23.59 -16.69 -7.63
N VAL A 218 22.95 -16.19 -8.70
CA VAL A 218 22.49 -16.99 -9.85
C VAL A 218 23.64 -17.84 -10.41
N ARG A 219 24.83 -17.25 -10.63
CA ARG A 219 25.99 -18.00 -11.12
C ARG A 219 26.48 -19.12 -10.20
N ARG A 220 26.27 -18.99 -8.89
CA ARG A 220 26.68 -19.99 -7.88
C ARG A 220 25.60 -21.02 -7.56
N HIS A 221 24.33 -20.76 -7.93
CA HIS A 221 23.23 -21.69 -7.64
C HIS A 221 23.45 -23.04 -8.33
N ARG A 222 23.26 -24.15 -7.60
CA ARG A 222 23.44 -25.52 -8.11
C ARG A 222 22.40 -26.47 -7.52
N PRO A 223 21.82 -27.37 -8.29
CA PRO A 223 21.97 -27.43 -9.76
C PRO A 223 21.33 -26.22 -10.43
N ALA A 224 21.90 -25.76 -11.55
CA ALA A 224 21.28 -24.68 -12.32
C ALA A 224 20.04 -25.18 -13.05
N ASP A 225 19.01 -24.31 -13.12
CA ASP A 225 17.73 -24.62 -13.75
C ASP A 225 17.21 -23.49 -14.66
N SER A 226 16.01 -23.67 -15.22
CA SER A 226 15.38 -22.69 -16.11
C SER A 226 15.01 -21.40 -15.38
N PHE A 227 14.80 -21.41 -14.06
CA PHE A 227 14.54 -20.21 -13.26
C PHE A 227 15.80 -19.34 -13.21
N ASP A 228 17.00 -19.95 -13.04
CA ASP A 228 18.29 -19.25 -13.06
C ASP A 228 18.54 -18.54 -14.40
N GLU A 229 18.21 -19.22 -15.51
CA GLU A 229 18.34 -18.62 -16.85
C GLU A 229 17.42 -17.40 -17.01
N LEU A 230 16.16 -17.53 -16.60
CA LEU A 230 15.20 -16.43 -16.63
C LEU A 230 15.64 -15.30 -15.69
N ALA A 231 16.05 -15.62 -14.46
CA ALA A 231 16.50 -14.64 -13.47
C ALA A 231 17.70 -13.84 -14.00
N ARG A 232 18.70 -14.52 -14.56
CA ARG A 232 19.87 -13.87 -15.19
C ARG A 232 19.44 -12.94 -16.32
N HIS A 233 18.59 -13.42 -17.24
CA HIS A 233 18.12 -12.63 -18.36
C HIS A 233 17.39 -11.35 -17.85
N ARG A 234 16.46 -11.49 -16.91
CA ARG A 234 15.68 -10.39 -16.35
C ARG A 234 16.52 -9.40 -15.54
N LEU A 235 17.55 -9.84 -14.84
CA LEU A 235 18.49 -8.98 -14.13
C LEU A 235 19.27 -8.09 -15.11
N LEU A 236 19.80 -8.66 -16.20
CA LEU A 236 20.54 -7.92 -17.22
C LEU A 236 19.63 -6.93 -17.97
N GLU A 237 18.42 -7.36 -18.35
CA GLU A 237 17.43 -6.51 -19.00
C GLU A 237 17.00 -5.34 -18.07
N ARG A 238 16.80 -5.62 -16.78
CA ARG A 238 16.45 -4.62 -15.80
C ARG A 238 17.56 -3.61 -15.57
N ARG A 239 18.83 -4.08 -15.55
CA ARG A 239 20.01 -3.21 -15.48
C ARG A 239 20.05 -2.22 -16.65
N ALA A 240 19.88 -2.70 -17.87
CA ALA A 240 19.88 -1.86 -19.06
C ALA A 240 18.74 -0.82 -19.05
N LEU A 241 17.52 -1.22 -18.62
CA LEU A 241 16.40 -0.29 -18.46
C LEU A 241 16.69 0.78 -17.39
N LEU A 242 17.28 0.39 -16.28
CA LEU A 242 17.59 1.34 -15.21
C LEU A 242 18.69 2.33 -15.65
N GLU A 243 19.71 1.89 -16.38
CA GLU A 243 20.74 2.76 -16.96
C GLU A 243 20.13 3.81 -17.92
N GLN A 244 19.17 3.40 -18.76
CA GLN A 244 18.47 4.29 -19.68
C GLN A 244 17.56 5.31 -18.97
N HIS A 245 17.06 4.96 -17.78
CA HIS A 245 16.03 5.74 -17.10
C HIS A 245 16.46 6.33 -15.75
N VAL A 246 17.76 6.30 -15.42
CA VAL A 246 18.27 6.82 -14.13
C VAL A 246 17.85 8.25 -13.86
N GLY A 247 17.80 9.11 -14.88
CA GLY A 247 17.34 10.51 -14.77
C GLY A 247 15.84 10.68 -14.53
N ARG A 248 15.05 9.61 -14.55
CA ARG A 248 13.61 9.62 -14.29
C ARG A 248 13.25 9.22 -12.85
N ARG A 249 14.23 9.22 -11.94
CA ARG A 249 13.95 8.99 -10.51
C ARG A 249 12.86 9.96 -10.04
N PRO A 250 11.73 9.46 -9.47
CA PRO A 250 10.65 10.33 -9.04
C PRO A 250 11.07 11.18 -7.83
N PRO A 251 10.54 12.41 -7.71
CA PRO A 251 10.68 13.21 -6.50
C PRO A 251 9.92 12.55 -5.32
N HIS A 252 9.89 13.25 -4.18
CA HIS A 252 9.18 12.78 -3.00
C HIS A 252 7.72 12.37 -3.28
N SER A 253 7.19 11.48 -2.45
CA SER A 253 5.84 10.93 -2.59
C SER A 253 4.74 12.00 -2.48
N GLY A 254 3.63 11.72 -3.17
CA GLY A 254 2.41 12.52 -3.09
C GLY A 254 1.69 12.45 -1.74
N PRO A 255 0.44 12.95 -1.66
CA PRO A 255 -0.33 12.96 -0.43
C PRO A 255 -0.45 11.59 0.22
N VAL A 256 -0.08 11.48 1.50
CA VAL A 256 -0.15 10.25 2.28
C VAL A 256 -1.46 10.12 3.02
N GLY A 257 -1.86 8.89 3.31
CA GLY A 257 -3.01 8.55 4.12
C GLY A 257 -2.91 7.11 4.57
N TRP A 258 -3.85 6.67 5.39
CA TRP A 258 -3.94 5.27 5.77
C TRP A 258 -4.30 4.41 4.56
N VAL A 259 -3.59 3.30 4.41
CA VAL A 259 -3.77 2.31 3.36
C VAL A 259 -3.79 0.91 3.95
N HIS A 260 -4.33 -0.06 3.23
CA HIS A 260 -4.23 -1.49 3.58
C HIS A 260 -2.75 -1.94 3.61
N GLY A 261 -1.97 -1.47 2.64
CA GLY A 261 -0.53 -1.73 2.52
C GLY A 261 -0.18 -3.00 1.76
N ASP A 262 -1.18 -3.87 1.48
CA ASP A 262 -0.99 -5.13 0.78
C ASP A 262 -2.28 -5.57 0.04
N PHE A 263 -2.90 -4.66 -0.70
CA PHE A 263 -4.18 -4.92 -1.38
C PHE A 263 -3.97 -5.69 -2.68
N HIS A 264 -4.21 -7.00 -2.65
CA HIS A 264 -4.00 -7.91 -3.78
C HIS A 264 -5.00 -9.10 -3.77
N PRO A 265 -5.06 -9.94 -4.84
CA PRO A 265 -6.06 -11.02 -4.98
C PRO A 265 -6.17 -11.96 -3.78
N PHE A 266 -5.05 -12.35 -3.15
CA PHE A 266 -5.06 -13.28 -2.01
C PHE A 266 -5.53 -12.65 -0.69
N ASN A 267 -5.62 -11.32 -0.63
CA ASN A 267 -6.15 -10.59 0.53
C ASN A 267 -7.61 -10.15 0.33
N LEU A 268 -8.28 -10.66 -0.71
CA LEU A 268 -9.67 -10.38 -1.00
C LEU A 268 -10.45 -11.68 -1.24
N LEU A 269 -11.46 -11.92 -0.42
CA LEU A 269 -12.38 -13.05 -0.55
C LEU A 269 -13.66 -12.61 -1.26
N TYR A 270 -14.18 -13.44 -2.14
CA TYR A 270 -15.43 -13.24 -2.87
C TYR A 270 -16.44 -14.33 -2.53
N ARG A 271 -17.69 -13.93 -2.36
CA ARG A 271 -18.86 -14.84 -2.31
C ARG A 271 -19.71 -14.52 -3.55
N GLY A 272 -19.77 -15.47 -4.48
CA GLY A 272 -20.29 -15.16 -5.82
C GLY A 272 -19.48 -14.04 -6.46
N ASP A 273 -20.13 -12.98 -6.91
CA ASP A 273 -19.52 -11.83 -7.58
C ASP A 273 -19.21 -10.64 -6.65
N ALA A 274 -19.57 -10.75 -5.38
CA ALA A 274 -19.38 -9.68 -4.41
C ALA A 274 -18.14 -9.93 -3.53
N PRO A 275 -17.32 -8.90 -3.23
CA PRO A 275 -16.32 -8.96 -2.18
C PRO A 275 -16.98 -9.30 -0.84
N ALA A 276 -16.52 -10.38 -0.21
CA ALA A 276 -17.02 -10.84 1.09
C ALA A 276 -16.17 -10.33 2.25
N ALA A 277 -14.85 -10.26 2.07
CA ALA A 277 -13.95 -9.67 3.06
C ALA A 277 -12.60 -9.26 2.45
N ILE A 278 -12.07 -8.15 2.94
CA ILE A 278 -10.67 -7.77 2.83
C ILE A 278 -10.00 -8.27 4.11
N VAL A 279 -8.94 -9.07 3.94
CA VAL A 279 -8.22 -9.74 5.03
C VAL A 279 -6.76 -9.34 5.03
N ASP A 280 -6.00 -9.73 6.06
CA ASP A 280 -4.58 -9.49 6.22
C ASP A 280 -4.16 -8.01 6.23
N TRP A 281 -4.52 -7.35 7.32
CA TRP A 281 -4.26 -5.93 7.58
C TRP A 281 -2.89 -5.65 8.23
N ASP A 282 -1.96 -6.62 8.21
CA ASP A 282 -0.67 -6.51 8.91
C ASP A 282 0.20 -5.35 8.42
N ARG A 283 0.00 -4.96 7.15
CA ARG A 283 0.72 -3.84 6.53
C ARG A 283 -0.03 -2.51 6.58
N LEU A 284 -1.13 -2.43 7.37
CA LEU A 284 -1.85 -1.17 7.60
C LEU A 284 -0.87 -0.07 8.01
N GLY A 285 -0.80 0.99 7.23
CA GLY A 285 0.18 2.06 7.46
C GLY A 285 -0.20 3.36 6.76
N VAL A 286 0.60 4.40 7.01
CA VAL A 286 0.45 5.70 6.36
C VAL A 286 1.39 5.74 5.16
N LYS A 287 0.82 5.72 3.96
CA LYS A 287 1.54 5.69 2.67
C LYS A 287 0.75 6.48 1.62
N PRO A 288 1.34 6.78 0.45
CA PRO A 288 0.61 7.41 -0.64
C PRO A 288 -0.52 6.50 -1.15
N ARG A 289 -1.78 6.95 -0.99
CA ARG A 289 -2.98 6.16 -1.35
C ARG A 289 -3.07 5.85 -2.84
N ALA A 290 -2.71 6.80 -3.67
CA ALA A 290 -2.71 6.62 -5.12
C ALA A 290 -1.71 5.54 -5.56
N GLU A 291 -0.56 5.44 -4.90
CA GLU A 291 0.43 4.39 -5.18
C GLU A 291 -0.08 2.99 -4.82
N GLU A 292 -0.81 2.84 -3.69
CA GLU A 292 -1.47 1.56 -3.39
C GLU A 292 -2.48 1.19 -4.47
N ALA A 293 -3.28 2.14 -4.95
CA ALA A 293 -4.25 1.88 -6.01
C ALA A 293 -3.58 1.43 -7.32
N VAL A 294 -2.48 2.07 -7.71
CA VAL A 294 -1.71 1.66 -8.90
C VAL A 294 -1.04 0.31 -8.70
N ARG A 295 -0.43 0.08 -7.53
CA ARG A 295 0.22 -1.19 -7.19
C ARG A 295 -0.77 -2.35 -7.19
N ALA A 296 -1.95 -2.15 -6.61
CA ALA A 296 -3.04 -3.12 -6.62
C ALA A 296 -3.47 -3.47 -8.05
N ALA A 297 -3.73 -2.47 -8.90
CA ALA A 297 -4.11 -2.71 -10.30
C ALA A 297 -3.03 -3.49 -11.06
N ALA A 298 -1.76 -3.17 -10.85
CA ALA A 298 -0.65 -3.87 -11.48
C ALA A 298 -0.56 -5.35 -11.07
N ILE A 299 -0.97 -5.69 -9.84
CA ILE A 299 -1.02 -7.08 -9.36
C ILE A 299 -2.27 -7.80 -9.86
N PHE A 300 -3.44 -7.14 -9.78
CA PHE A 300 -4.70 -7.75 -10.21
C PHE A 300 -4.78 -7.99 -11.71
N PHE A 301 -4.28 -7.05 -12.52
CA PHE A 301 -4.56 -7.03 -13.96
C PHE A 301 -3.37 -7.40 -14.84
N VAL A 302 -2.24 -7.84 -14.24
CA VAL A 302 -1.15 -8.44 -15.00
C VAL A 302 -1.62 -9.74 -15.65
N ARG A 303 -1.33 -9.88 -16.94
CA ARG A 303 -1.59 -11.10 -17.73
C ARG A 303 -0.37 -12.03 -17.65
N PRO A 304 -0.53 -13.33 -17.91
CA PRO A 304 0.59 -14.29 -17.89
C PRO A 304 1.77 -13.87 -18.78
N ALA A 305 1.50 -13.18 -19.91
CA ALA A 305 2.53 -12.64 -20.79
C ALA A 305 3.27 -11.40 -20.23
N GLY A 306 2.93 -10.94 -19.01
CA GLY A 306 3.52 -9.75 -18.42
C GLY A 306 2.98 -8.42 -18.96
N THR A 307 1.85 -8.41 -19.64
CA THR A 307 1.17 -7.18 -20.08
C THR A 307 0.08 -6.80 -19.08
N LEU A 308 -0.28 -5.53 -19.00
CA LEU A 308 -1.40 -5.07 -18.17
C LEU A 308 -2.72 -5.06 -19.00
N ASP A 309 -3.81 -5.51 -18.41
CA ASP A 309 -5.14 -5.41 -19.01
C ASP A 309 -5.64 -3.97 -18.90
N LEU A 310 -5.30 -3.12 -19.89
CA LEU A 310 -5.63 -1.69 -19.87
C LEU A 310 -7.14 -1.40 -19.78
N PRO A 311 -8.04 -2.10 -20.47
CA PRO A 311 -9.49 -1.91 -20.30
C PRO A 311 -9.96 -2.12 -18.86
N LYS A 312 -9.50 -3.17 -18.18
CA LYS A 312 -9.82 -3.44 -16.77
C LYS A 312 -9.19 -2.39 -15.85
N THR A 313 -7.96 -1.98 -16.14
CA THR A 313 -7.25 -0.92 -15.40
C THR A 313 -8.02 0.40 -15.48
N ARG A 314 -8.52 0.80 -16.67
CA ARG A 314 -9.35 2.00 -16.84
C ARG A 314 -10.63 1.94 -16.02
N ALA A 315 -11.35 0.83 -16.07
CA ALA A 315 -12.58 0.65 -15.30
C ALA A 315 -12.34 0.78 -13.79
N TYR A 316 -11.28 0.14 -13.31
CA TYR A 316 -10.82 0.22 -11.92
C TYR A 316 -10.43 1.65 -11.52
N ALA A 317 -9.55 2.30 -12.27
CA ALA A 317 -9.02 3.61 -11.96
C ALA A 317 -10.11 4.70 -11.95
N ARG A 318 -11.02 4.67 -12.90
CA ARG A 318 -12.18 5.59 -12.94
C ARG A 318 -13.07 5.46 -11.70
N ALA A 319 -13.34 4.24 -11.28
CA ALA A 319 -14.16 4.00 -10.10
C ALA A 319 -13.43 4.37 -8.81
N TYR A 320 -12.15 4.04 -8.68
CA TYR A 320 -11.30 4.47 -7.57
C TYR A 320 -11.26 5.99 -7.44
N ARG A 321 -11.01 6.72 -8.53
CA ARG A 321 -10.99 8.18 -8.53
C ARG A 321 -12.27 8.79 -7.98
N ARG A 322 -13.43 8.28 -8.42
CA ARG A 322 -14.74 8.78 -7.95
C ARG A 322 -14.96 8.57 -6.45
N THR A 323 -14.52 7.44 -5.91
CA THR A 323 -14.76 7.10 -4.50
C THR A 323 -13.69 7.60 -3.55
N ALA A 324 -12.43 7.68 -3.99
CA ALA A 324 -11.31 8.19 -3.21
C ALA A 324 -11.12 9.71 -3.32
N GLY A 325 -11.76 10.35 -4.31
CA GLY A 325 -11.52 11.77 -4.61
C GLY A 325 -10.14 12.04 -5.20
N ALA A 326 -9.49 11.02 -5.79
CA ALA A 326 -8.16 11.16 -6.37
C ALA A 326 -8.22 11.88 -7.73
N THR A 327 -7.28 12.79 -7.97
CA THR A 327 -7.17 13.53 -9.24
C THR A 327 -6.43 12.71 -10.30
N PRO A 328 -6.61 13.02 -11.61
CA PRO A 328 -5.80 12.45 -12.68
C PRO A 328 -4.30 12.62 -12.46
N SER A 329 -3.86 13.80 -12.05
CA SER A 329 -2.45 14.11 -11.80
C SER A 329 -1.84 13.31 -10.65
N GLU A 330 -2.59 13.08 -9.57
CA GLU A 330 -2.16 12.21 -8.47
C GLU A 330 -1.96 10.77 -8.94
N LEU A 331 -2.86 10.24 -9.79
CA LEU A 331 -2.70 8.90 -10.34
C LEU A 331 -1.55 8.82 -11.36
N ALA A 332 -1.37 9.83 -12.21
CA ALA A 332 -0.22 9.87 -13.13
C ALA A 332 1.12 9.88 -12.38
N ALA A 333 1.23 10.68 -11.33
CA ALA A 333 2.40 10.68 -10.45
C ALA A 333 2.60 9.33 -9.75
N ALA A 334 1.52 8.70 -9.29
CA ALA A 334 1.57 7.37 -8.67
C ALA A 334 1.98 6.28 -9.68
N VAL A 335 1.53 6.35 -10.94
CA VAL A 335 1.98 5.45 -12.03
C VAL A 335 3.49 5.54 -12.19
N HIS A 336 4.03 6.75 -12.23
CA HIS A 336 5.47 6.98 -12.35
C HIS A 336 6.25 6.39 -11.17
N ARG A 337 5.78 6.62 -9.95
CA ARG A 337 6.44 6.12 -8.74
C ARG A 337 6.38 4.59 -8.63
N VAL A 338 5.24 3.96 -8.92
CA VAL A 338 5.11 2.50 -8.89
C VAL A 338 5.90 1.84 -10.01
N TRP A 339 5.96 2.46 -11.19
CA TRP A 339 6.86 2.02 -12.27
C TRP A 339 8.32 2.04 -11.81
N TRP A 340 8.78 3.14 -11.18
CA TRP A 340 10.13 3.24 -10.64
C TRP A 340 10.39 2.24 -9.52
N GLU A 341 9.45 2.07 -8.59
CA GLU A 341 9.52 1.04 -7.55
C GLU A 341 9.75 -0.35 -8.17
N ARG A 342 8.96 -0.70 -9.19
CA ARG A 342 9.08 -1.99 -9.86
C ARG A 342 10.37 -2.15 -10.65
N LEU A 343 10.94 -1.08 -11.18
CA LEU A 343 12.28 -1.12 -11.80
C LEU A 343 13.36 -1.48 -10.78
N ASN A 344 13.19 -1.13 -9.53
CA ASN A 344 14.19 -1.25 -8.46
C ASN A 344 13.90 -2.38 -7.47
N ASP A 345 12.78 -3.10 -7.62
CA ASP A 345 12.37 -4.15 -6.69
C ASP A 345 12.70 -5.55 -7.23
N PHE A 346 13.39 -6.34 -6.40
CA PHE A 346 13.84 -7.70 -6.70
C PHE A 346 13.48 -8.68 -5.57
N TRP A 347 12.43 -8.41 -4.77
CA TRP A 347 12.11 -9.19 -3.59
C TRP A 347 11.91 -10.70 -3.88
N MET A 348 11.32 -11.07 -5.04
CA MET A 348 11.13 -12.47 -5.40
C MET A 348 12.47 -13.20 -5.57
N LEU A 349 13.43 -12.57 -6.27
CA LEU A 349 14.77 -13.14 -6.44
C LEU A 349 15.55 -13.19 -5.12
N ARG A 350 15.38 -12.18 -4.26
CA ARG A 350 15.97 -12.20 -2.93
C ARG A 350 15.39 -13.33 -2.07
N TRP A 351 14.09 -13.59 -2.15
CA TRP A 351 13.49 -14.71 -1.44
C TRP A 351 14.04 -16.03 -1.94
N HIS A 352 14.07 -16.23 -3.25
CA HIS A 352 14.64 -17.43 -3.86
C HIS A 352 16.10 -17.65 -3.47
N TYR A 353 16.98 -16.68 -3.73
CA TYR A 353 18.45 -16.88 -3.59
C TYR A 353 19.00 -16.58 -2.19
N GLU A 354 18.32 -15.78 -1.37
CA GLU A 354 18.80 -15.43 -0.04
C GLU A 354 18.13 -16.29 1.06
N ARG A 355 16.86 -16.65 0.87
CA ARG A 355 16.07 -17.37 1.87
C ARG A 355 15.77 -18.81 1.50
N GLY A 356 16.03 -19.23 0.27
CA GLY A 356 15.61 -20.52 -0.27
C GLY A 356 14.08 -20.66 -0.35
N ASP A 357 13.34 -19.56 -0.44
CA ASP A 357 11.88 -19.53 -0.45
C ASP A 357 11.37 -19.34 -1.88
N THR A 358 10.88 -20.43 -2.46
CA THR A 358 10.43 -20.52 -3.86
C THR A 358 8.93 -20.27 -4.06
N ARG A 359 8.17 -19.93 -2.99
CA ARG A 359 6.71 -19.76 -3.06
C ARG A 359 6.27 -18.63 -3.99
N ALA A 360 7.14 -17.65 -4.24
CA ALA A 360 6.88 -16.55 -5.16
C ALA A 360 7.32 -16.81 -6.61
N ASP A 361 8.10 -17.84 -6.86
CA ASP A 361 8.68 -18.13 -8.18
C ASP A 361 7.64 -18.25 -9.31
N PRO A 362 6.46 -18.86 -9.11
CA PRO A 362 5.45 -18.93 -10.15
C PRO A 362 4.93 -17.57 -10.64
N GLN A 363 5.09 -16.51 -9.84
CA GLN A 363 4.67 -15.15 -10.19
C GLN A 363 5.77 -14.36 -10.90
N PHE A 364 7.03 -14.76 -10.75
CA PHE A 364 8.19 -14.03 -11.24
C PHE A 364 8.18 -13.81 -12.77
N PRO A 365 7.83 -14.78 -13.63
CA PRO A 365 7.85 -14.58 -15.08
C PRO A 365 6.96 -13.41 -15.51
N ALA A 366 5.70 -13.39 -15.07
CA ALA A 366 4.75 -12.34 -15.43
C ALA A 366 5.12 -10.99 -14.78
N ALA A 367 5.51 -10.99 -13.50
CA ALA A 367 5.86 -9.78 -12.77
C ALA A 367 7.11 -9.10 -13.35
N SER A 368 8.14 -9.88 -13.74
CA SER A 368 9.38 -9.36 -14.33
C SER A 368 9.16 -8.85 -15.75
N ALA A 369 8.36 -9.54 -16.56
CA ALA A 369 8.00 -9.11 -17.90
C ALA A 369 7.13 -7.84 -17.89
N LEU A 370 6.26 -7.67 -16.88
CA LEU A 370 5.41 -6.48 -16.75
C LEU A 370 6.24 -5.19 -16.71
N VAL A 371 7.37 -5.19 -16.03
CA VAL A 371 8.19 -3.97 -15.90
C VAL A 371 8.77 -3.56 -17.25
N VAL A 372 9.19 -4.53 -18.05
CA VAL A 372 9.71 -4.30 -19.41
C VAL A 372 8.60 -3.76 -20.31
N TRP A 373 7.45 -4.42 -20.29
CA TRP A 373 6.29 -4.01 -21.05
C TRP A 373 5.80 -2.61 -20.62
N TRP A 374 5.68 -2.35 -19.31
CA TRP A 374 5.26 -1.06 -18.78
C TRP A 374 6.20 0.07 -19.22
N THR A 375 7.51 -0.18 -19.24
CA THR A 375 8.47 0.82 -19.69
C THR A 375 8.28 1.19 -21.15
N ARG A 376 7.92 0.24 -22.01
CA ARG A 376 7.61 0.47 -23.43
C ARG A 376 6.28 1.17 -23.65
N GLU A 377 5.26 0.77 -22.90
CA GLU A 377 3.87 1.24 -23.00
C GLU A 377 3.53 2.29 -21.93
N TYR A 378 4.55 3.02 -21.48
CA TYR A 378 4.44 3.93 -20.33
C TYR A 378 3.28 4.90 -20.43
N ASP A 379 3.12 5.56 -21.58
CA ASP A 379 2.06 6.57 -21.81
C ASP A 379 0.68 5.91 -21.83
N ALA A 380 0.55 4.74 -22.45
CA ALA A 380 -0.72 3.99 -22.45
C ALA A 380 -1.14 3.54 -21.04
N VAL A 381 -0.17 3.25 -20.17
CA VAL A 381 -0.44 2.95 -18.75
C VAL A 381 -0.86 4.22 -18.02
N CYS A 382 -0.18 5.35 -18.21
CA CYS A 382 -0.57 6.64 -17.64
C CYS A 382 -2.00 7.00 -18.04
N ASP A 383 -2.35 6.90 -19.34
CA ASP A 383 -3.69 7.17 -19.85
C ASP A 383 -4.75 6.24 -19.26
N ALA A 384 -4.40 4.99 -18.97
CA ALA A 384 -5.34 4.05 -18.36
C ALA A 384 -5.71 4.42 -16.92
N PHE A 385 -4.86 5.13 -16.19
CA PHE A 385 -5.11 5.59 -14.83
C PHE A 385 -5.65 7.02 -14.75
N ALA A 386 -5.18 7.91 -15.60
CA ALA A 386 -5.46 9.35 -15.55
C ALA A 386 -6.60 9.79 -16.50
N GLY A 387 -6.84 8.99 -17.54
CA GLY A 387 -7.88 9.24 -18.57
C GLY A 387 -9.33 9.06 -18.15
#